data_7c87639c803aa8fa2c1a6b49809f7f97
#
_entry.id   7c87639c803aa8fa2c1a6b49809f7f97
#
_cell.length_a   1.000
_cell.length_b   1.000
_cell.length_c   1.000
_cell.angle_alpha   90.00
_cell.angle_beta   90.00
_cell.angle_gamma   90.00
#
_symmetry.space_group_name_H-M   'P 1'
#
loop_
_entity.id
_entity.type
_entity.pdbx_description
1 polymer ?
#
loop_
_entity_poly.entity_id
_entity_poly.type
_entity_poly.pdbx_seq_one_letter_code
_entity_poly.pdbx_strand_id
1 'polypeptide(L)'
;VALFKKTGARYFFAMGNHHDNMDLWDSKYQSWNSVNMGPKRNVLGEWEKAARKNKLPFGVSIHSSHAWTWYETAQGADKKGPYAGISYDARVVTKEDGKGKWWEGYDPQELYVQNHALSGHAWAAWDWPEGTSVPQRATTTTSSTAQWT
;
A
#
# COMPACT_ATOMS: atom_id res chain seq x y z
N VAL A 1 12.14 7.57 18.38
CA VAL A 1 11.10 8.17 19.25
C VAL A 1 11.71 8.94 20.40
N ALA A 2 12.70 8.38 21.13
CA ALA A 2 13.36 9.09 22.24
C ALA A 2 13.92 10.46 21.83
N LEU A 3 14.56 10.57 20.66
CA LEU A 3 15.06 11.83 20.13
C LEU A 3 13.91 12.85 19.94
N PHE A 4 12.78 12.41 19.36
CA PHE A 4 11.61 13.28 19.19
C PHE A 4 11.08 13.81 20.53
N LYS A 5 11.04 12.95 21.54
CA LYS A 5 10.67 13.40 22.90
C LYS A 5 11.64 14.44 23.43
N LYS A 6 12.95 14.20 23.26
CA LYS A 6 14.00 15.13 23.70
C LYS A 6 13.89 16.51 23.01
N THR A 7 13.47 16.55 21.75
CA THR A 7 13.28 17.78 20.98
C THR A 7 11.90 18.43 21.19
N GLY A 8 11.11 17.94 22.14
CA GLY A 8 9.86 18.59 22.54
C GLY A 8 8.59 18.02 21.92
N ALA A 9 8.65 16.89 21.22
CA ALA A 9 7.44 16.27 20.68
C ALA A 9 6.42 15.95 21.78
N ARG A 10 5.16 16.23 21.49
CA ARG A 10 4.02 16.04 22.39
C ARG A 10 3.25 14.76 22.10
N TYR A 11 3.35 14.23 20.90
CA TYR A 11 2.76 12.98 20.42
C TYR A 11 3.63 12.39 19.32
N PHE A 12 3.40 11.15 18.97
CA PHE A 12 4.05 10.48 17.85
C PHE A 12 2.99 9.83 16.95
N PHE A 13 2.94 10.25 15.71
CA PHE A 13 2.09 9.67 14.68
C PHE A 13 2.94 8.84 13.73
N ALA A 14 2.52 7.61 13.48
CA ALA A 14 3.19 6.71 12.55
C ALA A 14 2.28 6.39 11.36
N MET A 15 2.88 6.20 10.19
CA MET A 15 2.21 5.66 9.04
C MET A 15 2.04 4.16 9.21
N GLY A 16 0.80 3.65 9.18
CA GLY A 16 0.52 2.23 9.23
C GLY A 16 0.45 1.61 7.84
N ASN A 17 -0.15 2.34 6.90
CA ASN A 17 -0.28 1.96 5.51
C ASN A 17 -0.30 3.23 4.64
N HIS A 18 0.20 3.14 3.42
CA HIS A 18 0.16 4.22 2.45
C HIS A 18 -0.37 3.74 1.09
N HIS A 19 -0.26 4.55 0.06
CA HIS A 19 -0.74 4.25 -1.29
C HIS A 19 -0.08 3.02 -1.93
N ASP A 20 1.09 2.60 -1.42
CA ASP A 20 1.78 1.37 -1.82
C ASP A 20 1.07 0.09 -1.38
N ASN A 21 -0.03 0.23 -0.63
CA ASN A 21 -0.88 -0.85 -0.16
C ASN A 21 -0.14 -1.91 0.68
N MET A 22 0.96 -1.52 1.35
CA MET A 22 1.72 -2.39 2.25
C MET A 22 1.46 -2.03 3.71
N ASP A 23 1.10 -3.02 4.52
CA ASP A 23 0.83 -2.82 5.94
C ASP A 23 2.13 -2.89 6.78
N LEU A 24 2.33 -1.93 7.66
CA LEU A 24 3.50 -1.91 8.56
C LEU A 24 3.26 -2.62 9.89
N TRP A 25 2.22 -3.44 9.98
CA TRP A 25 1.87 -4.25 11.15
C TRP A 25 1.58 -5.71 10.75
N ASP A 26 1.32 -6.55 11.73
CA ASP A 26 0.89 -7.95 11.55
C ASP A 26 -0.58 -7.99 11.10
N SER A 27 -0.79 -7.70 9.83
CA SER A 27 -2.12 -7.66 9.23
C SER A 27 -2.66 -9.06 8.98
N LYS A 28 -3.88 -9.31 9.40
CA LYS A 28 -4.61 -10.56 9.11
C LYS A 28 -5.30 -10.55 7.73
N TYR A 29 -5.41 -9.39 7.12
CA TYR A 29 -6.19 -9.18 5.90
C TYR A 29 -5.32 -8.89 4.67
N GLN A 30 -4.08 -8.49 4.90
CA GLN A 30 -3.12 -8.14 3.87
C GLN A 30 -1.86 -8.98 4.02
N SER A 31 -1.56 -9.80 3.01
CA SER A 31 -0.35 -10.62 3.00
C SER A 31 0.93 -9.79 2.80
N TRP A 32 0.81 -8.66 2.10
CA TRP A 32 1.86 -7.69 1.90
C TRP A 32 2.01 -6.80 3.14
N ASN A 33 2.76 -7.29 4.11
CA ASN A 33 2.98 -6.59 5.36
C ASN A 33 4.42 -6.77 5.87
N SER A 34 4.82 -5.91 6.79
CA SER A 34 6.20 -5.85 7.32
C SER A 34 6.60 -7.06 8.16
N VAL A 35 5.67 -7.91 8.57
CA VAL A 35 5.96 -9.16 9.27
C VAL A 35 6.32 -10.26 8.27
N ASN A 36 5.58 -10.32 7.17
CA ASN A 36 5.78 -11.33 6.15
C ASN A 36 7.00 -11.05 5.28
N MET A 37 7.36 -9.79 5.07
CA MET A 37 8.44 -9.40 4.16
C MET A 37 9.23 -8.19 4.66
N GLY A 38 10.31 -7.87 3.97
CA GLY A 38 11.19 -6.78 4.36
C GLY A 38 11.81 -7.01 5.74
N PRO A 39 11.50 -6.18 6.73
CA PRO A 39 12.13 -6.25 8.06
C PRO A 39 11.71 -7.48 8.89
N LYS A 40 10.70 -8.25 8.45
CA LYS A 40 10.17 -9.44 9.14
C LYS A 40 9.73 -9.19 10.58
N ARG A 41 9.10 -8.05 10.81
CA ARG A 41 8.64 -7.65 12.15
C ARG A 41 7.51 -6.63 12.08
N ASN A 42 6.73 -6.54 13.15
CA ASN A 42 5.66 -5.56 13.30
C ASN A 42 6.24 -4.17 13.59
N VAL A 43 6.57 -3.43 12.54
CA VAL A 43 7.18 -2.09 12.62
C VAL A 43 6.28 -1.11 13.38
N LEU A 44 4.98 -1.12 13.06
CA LEU A 44 4.02 -0.22 13.71
C LEU A 44 3.91 -0.51 15.22
N GLY A 45 3.83 -1.78 15.59
CA GLY A 45 3.80 -2.18 17.00
C GLY A 45 5.08 -1.83 17.77
N GLU A 46 6.24 -1.87 17.10
CA GLU A 46 7.50 -1.42 17.71
C GLU A 46 7.52 0.10 17.93
N TRP A 47 6.99 0.87 17.00
CA TRP A 47 6.85 2.32 17.14
C TRP A 47 5.89 2.68 18.27
N GLU A 48 4.77 1.96 18.39
CA GLU A 48 3.85 2.13 19.52
C GLU A 48 4.54 1.90 20.85
N LYS A 49 5.22 0.76 21.02
CA LYS A 49 5.98 0.43 22.24
C LYS A 49 7.00 1.52 22.56
N ALA A 50 7.72 1.99 21.54
CA ALA A 50 8.70 3.05 21.71
C ALA A 50 8.07 4.40 22.10
N ALA A 51 6.92 4.75 21.55
CA ALA A 51 6.18 5.96 21.92
C ALA A 51 5.71 5.88 23.39
N ARG A 52 5.07 4.78 23.76
CA ARG A 52 4.59 4.56 25.15
C ARG A 52 5.74 4.57 26.15
N LYS A 53 6.87 3.92 25.86
CA LYS A 53 8.09 3.96 26.70
C LYS A 53 8.56 5.40 26.94
N ASN A 54 8.40 6.29 25.97
CA ASN A 54 8.77 7.70 26.06
C ASN A 54 7.62 8.60 26.54
N LYS A 55 6.52 8.02 27.03
CA LYS A 55 5.33 8.75 27.50
C LYS A 55 4.78 9.71 26.44
N LEU A 56 4.77 9.29 25.19
CA LEU A 56 4.13 10.01 24.09
C LEU A 56 2.82 9.31 23.73
N PRO A 57 1.72 10.05 23.58
CA PRO A 57 0.55 9.56 22.88
C PRO A 57 0.94 9.03 21.49
N PHE A 58 0.35 7.91 21.11
CA PHE A 58 0.62 7.27 19.83
C PHE A 58 -0.63 7.32 18.95
N GLY A 59 -0.46 7.69 17.70
CA GLY A 59 -1.48 7.65 16.68
C GLY A 59 -1.00 6.96 15.43
N VAL A 60 -1.94 6.49 14.62
CA VAL A 60 -1.68 5.80 13.37
C VAL A 60 -2.39 6.52 12.23
N SER A 61 -1.70 6.72 11.13
CA SER A 61 -2.26 7.20 9.88
C SER A 61 -2.39 6.05 8.89
N ILE A 62 -3.56 5.91 8.29
CA ILE A 62 -3.83 5.03 7.17
C ILE A 62 -4.11 5.93 5.96
N HIS A 63 -3.34 5.75 4.90
CA HIS A 63 -3.38 6.64 3.74
C HIS A 63 -3.42 5.85 2.43
N SER A 64 -4.37 4.93 2.32
CA SER A 64 -4.52 4.01 1.19
C SER A 64 -5.52 4.47 0.11
N SER A 65 -6.18 5.61 0.31
CA SER A 65 -7.28 6.07 -0.57
C SER A 65 -6.89 6.30 -2.02
N HIS A 66 -5.60 6.49 -2.31
CA HIS A 66 -5.07 6.68 -3.65
C HIS A 66 -4.16 5.54 -4.12
N ALA A 67 -4.27 4.35 -3.54
CA ALA A 67 -3.44 3.20 -3.92
C ALA A 67 -3.54 2.90 -5.43
N TRP A 68 -4.73 3.02 -6.01
CA TRP A 68 -4.94 2.80 -7.43
C TRP A 68 -4.18 3.80 -8.32
N THR A 69 -4.27 5.10 -8.03
CA THR A 69 -3.52 6.13 -8.77
C THR A 69 -2.02 6.03 -8.54
N TRP A 70 -1.60 5.56 -7.39
CA TRP A 70 -0.21 5.28 -7.08
C TRP A 70 0.38 4.23 -8.04
N TYR A 71 -0.40 3.18 -8.32
CA TYR A 71 0.00 2.10 -9.22
C TYR A 71 -0.43 2.31 -10.68
N GLU A 72 -0.85 3.50 -11.06
CA GLU A 72 -1.28 3.80 -12.43
C GLU A 72 -0.20 3.44 -13.46
N THR A 73 1.05 3.77 -13.19
CA THR A 73 2.17 3.45 -14.08
C THR A 73 2.28 1.94 -14.33
N ALA A 74 2.04 1.12 -13.31
CA ALA A 74 2.05 -0.34 -13.45
C ALA A 74 0.91 -0.87 -14.35
N GLN A 75 -0.17 -0.11 -14.51
CA GLN A 75 -1.29 -0.41 -15.40
C GLN A 75 -1.02 0.03 -16.85
N GLY A 76 0.04 0.79 -17.09
CA GLY A 76 0.44 1.28 -18.39
C GLY A 76 1.01 0.21 -19.31
N ALA A 77 1.22 0.59 -20.57
CA ALA A 77 1.86 -0.25 -21.58
C ALA A 77 2.59 0.62 -22.61
N ASP A 78 3.58 0.06 -23.26
CA ASP A 78 4.23 0.73 -24.38
C ASP A 78 3.27 0.94 -25.54
N LYS A 79 3.35 2.10 -26.17
CA LYS A 79 2.55 2.41 -27.37
C LYS A 79 3.17 1.85 -28.65
N LYS A 80 4.46 1.55 -28.66
CA LYS A 80 5.23 1.08 -29.82
C LYS A 80 6.32 0.12 -29.39
N GLY A 81 6.85 -0.65 -30.33
CA GLY A 81 7.94 -1.58 -30.08
C GLY A 81 7.48 -3.02 -29.79
N PRO A 82 8.41 -3.91 -29.44
CA PRO A 82 8.12 -5.35 -29.31
C PRO A 82 7.20 -5.69 -28.15
N TYR A 83 7.04 -4.80 -27.17
CA TYR A 83 6.17 -4.97 -26.00
C TYR A 83 4.92 -4.09 -26.05
N ALA A 84 4.61 -3.52 -27.21
CA ALA A 84 3.45 -2.64 -27.35
C ALA A 84 2.15 -3.35 -26.93
N GLY A 85 1.37 -2.68 -26.08
CA GLY A 85 0.10 -3.20 -25.58
C GLY A 85 0.22 -4.20 -24.43
N ILE A 86 1.42 -4.61 -24.05
CA ILE A 86 1.64 -5.46 -22.86
C ILE A 86 1.75 -4.54 -21.64
N SER A 87 0.90 -4.74 -20.64
CA SER A 87 0.97 -4.00 -19.37
C SER A 87 2.34 -4.21 -18.71
N TYR A 88 2.86 -3.18 -18.04
CA TYR A 88 4.19 -3.26 -17.42
C TYR A 88 4.24 -4.33 -16.31
N ASP A 89 3.54 -4.12 -15.22
CA ASP A 89 3.60 -5.02 -14.07
C ASP A 89 2.20 -5.56 -13.69
N ALA A 90 1.20 -4.67 -13.65
CA ALA A 90 -0.14 -5.10 -13.34
C ALA A 90 -0.65 -6.09 -14.38
N ARG A 91 -1.18 -7.23 -13.90
CA ARG A 91 -1.64 -8.37 -14.71
C ARG A 91 -0.53 -9.18 -15.42
N VAL A 92 0.73 -8.80 -15.28
CA VAL A 92 1.86 -9.48 -15.94
C VAL A 92 2.75 -10.18 -14.92
N VAL A 93 3.18 -9.46 -13.88
CA VAL A 93 4.04 -10.03 -12.85
C VAL A 93 3.22 -10.99 -11.99
N THR A 94 3.71 -12.21 -11.86
CA THR A 94 3.03 -13.30 -11.15
C THR A 94 3.78 -13.67 -9.87
N LYS A 95 3.14 -14.46 -9.03
CA LYS A 95 3.75 -15.03 -7.82
C LYS A 95 5.03 -15.84 -8.15
N GLU A 96 5.04 -16.53 -9.27
CA GLU A 96 6.15 -17.35 -9.74
C GLU A 96 7.40 -16.53 -10.06
N ASP A 97 7.21 -15.29 -10.53
CA ASP A 97 8.30 -14.35 -10.80
C ASP A 97 9.06 -13.96 -9.53
N GLY A 98 8.49 -14.23 -8.37
CA GLY A 98 9.08 -14.02 -7.05
C GLY A 98 10.14 -15.02 -6.65
N LYS A 99 10.29 -16.15 -7.38
CA LYS A 99 11.21 -17.19 -7.01
C LYS A 99 12.65 -16.67 -6.88
N GLY A 100 13.25 -16.88 -5.73
CA GLY A 100 14.57 -16.37 -5.39
C GLY A 100 14.63 -14.86 -5.08
N LYS A 101 13.50 -14.16 -5.04
CA LYS A 101 13.41 -12.75 -4.68
C LYS A 101 12.90 -12.55 -3.24
N TRP A 102 13.02 -11.33 -2.73
CA TRP A 102 12.60 -10.99 -1.37
C TRP A 102 11.09 -11.14 -1.11
N TRP A 103 10.29 -11.22 -2.16
CA TRP A 103 8.84 -11.41 -2.10
C TRP A 103 8.39 -12.81 -2.57
N GLU A 104 9.29 -13.80 -2.58
CA GLU A 104 8.96 -15.18 -2.92
C GLU A 104 7.79 -15.70 -2.09
N GLY A 105 6.82 -16.31 -2.76
CA GLY A 105 5.62 -16.84 -2.14
C GLY A 105 4.46 -15.87 -2.05
N TYR A 106 4.63 -14.61 -2.42
CA TYR A 106 3.59 -13.58 -2.42
C TYR A 106 3.21 -13.16 -3.84
N ASP A 107 1.94 -12.85 -4.06
CA ASP A 107 1.45 -12.40 -5.36
C ASP A 107 1.50 -10.87 -5.45
N PRO A 108 2.32 -10.27 -6.34
CA PRO A 108 2.39 -8.82 -6.51
C PRO A 108 1.06 -8.21 -6.96
N GLN A 109 0.19 -9.00 -7.60
CA GLN A 109 -1.12 -8.51 -8.06
C GLN A 109 -2.04 -8.13 -6.90
N GLU A 110 -1.77 -8.60 -5.68
CA GLU A 110 -2.48 -8.15 -4.48
C GLU A 110 -2.19 -6.69 -4.12
N LEU A 111 -1.01 -6.15 -4.51
CA LEU A 111 -0.66 -4.75 -4.31
C LEU A 111 -1.34 -3.83 -5.33
N TYR A 112 -1.39 -4.28 -6.59
CA TYR A 112 -1.96 -3.49 -7.67
C TYR A 112 -3.48 -3.47 -7.54
N VAL A 113 -4.04 -2.34 -7.18
CA VAL A 113 -5.49 -2.14 -7.10
C VAL A 113 -6.05 -2.16 -8.51
N GLN A 114 -6.39 -3.35 -8.99
CA GLN A 114 -6.84 -3.58 -10.36
C GLN A 114 -8.36 -3.39 -10.48
N ASN A 115 -8.77 -3.01 -11.68
CA ASN A 115 -10.19 -2.94 -12.06
C ASN A 115 -11.03 -2.05 -11.13
N HIS A 116 -10.44 -1.00 -10.61
CA HIS A 116 -11.13 0.00 -9.84
C HIS A 116 -11.92 0.92 -10.77
N ALA A 117 -13.20 1.12 -10.50
CA ALA A 117 -13.97 2.14 -11.20
C ALA A 117 -13.41 3.52 -10.88
N LEU A 118 -13.30 4.38 -11.90
CA LEU A 118 -13.07 5.80 -11.64
C LEU A 118 -14.23 6.31 -10.78
N SER A 119 -13.92 6.75 -9.57
CA SER A 119 -14.89 7.47 -8.79
C SER A 119 -15.15 8.80 -9.48
N GLY A 120 -16.40 9.16 -9.68
CA GLY A 120 -16.77 10.48 -10.22
C GLY A 120 -16.42 11.66 -9.29
N HIS A 121 -15.60 11.43 -8.29
CA HIS A 121 -15.10 12.45 -7.36
C HIS A 121 -13.86 13.12 -7.94
N ALA A 122 -13.78 14.43 -7.78
CA ALA A 122 -12.66 15.27 -8.24
C ALA A 122 -11.26 14.79 -7.76
N TRP A 123 -11.20 13.96 -6.76
CA TRP A 123 -10.00 13.29 -6.26
C TRP A 123 -9.42 12.24 -7.21
N ALA A 124 -10.27 11.68 -8.07
CA ALA A 124 -9.84 10.77 -9.12
C ALA A 124 -9.28 11.53 -10.33
N ALA A 125 -9.46 12.83 -10.35
CA ALA A 125 -9.12 13.71 -11.46
C ALA A 125 -7.72 14.31 -11.32
N TRP A 126 -6.74 13.53 -10.89
CA TRP A 126 -5.37 13.87 -11.19
C TRP A 126 -5.13 13.53 -12.66
N ASP A 127 -5.51 14.50 -13.52
CA ASP A 127 -5.21 14.52 -14.95
C ASP A 127 -5.34 13.19 -15.71
N TRP A 128 -6.47 12.49 -15.50
CA TRP A 128 -6.81 11.37 -16.35
C TRP A 128 -7.18 11.88 -17.75
N PRO A 129 -6.60 11.33 -18.80
CA PRO A 129 -7.07 11.64 -20.15
C PRO A 129 -8.56 11.31 -20.25
N GLU A 130 -9.36 12.24 -20.74
CA GLU A 130 -10.77 12.00 -21.05
C GLU A 130 -10.91 10.69 -21.82
N GLY A 131 -11.83 9.83 -21.40
CA GLY A 131 -12.10 8.57 -22.06
C GLY A 131 -11.33 7.35 -21.55
N THR A 132 -10.55 7.46 -20.48
CA THR A 132 -9.90 6.31 -19.87
C THR A 132 -10.91 5.46 -19.12
N SER A 133 -11.37 4.37 -19.74
CA SER A 133 -12.19 3.37 -19.04
C SER A 133 -11.30 2.39 -18.30
N VAL A 134 -11.46 2.29 -16.99
CA VAL A 134 -10.80 1.27 -16.22
C VAL A 134 -11.76 0.09 -16.06
N PRO A 135 -11.33 -1.14 -16.42
CA PRO A 135 -12.18 -2.30 -16.24
C PRO A 135 -12.53 -2.46 -14.76
N GLN A 136 -13.83 -2.54 -14.48
CA GLN A 136 -14.32 -2.74 -13.11
C GLN A 136 -14.09 -4.18 -12.66
N ARG A 137 -13.38 -4.34 -11.57
CA ARG A 137 -13.59 -5.46 -10.68
C ARG A 137 -13.90 -4.89 -9.30
N ALA A 138 -14.90 -5.45 -8.62
CA ALA A 138 -15.14 -5.14 -7.24
C ALA A 138 -13.84 -5.38 -6.45
N THR A 139 -13.14 -4.33 -6.13
CA THR A 139 -12.15 -4.40 -5.09
C THR A 139 -12.91 -4.74 -3.84
N THR A 140 -12.62 -5.86 -3.25
CA THR A 140 -12.87 -6.02 -1.84
C THR A 140 -12.04 -4.93 -1.19
N THR A 141 -12.61 -3.75 -1.08
CA THR A 141 -12.10 -2.73 -0.19
C THR A 141 -12.31 -3.37 1.18
N THR A 142 -11.34 -4.10 1.62
CA THR A 142 -11.22 -4.36 3.03
C THR A 142 -10.97 -3.01 3.66
N SER A 143 -12.06 -2.30 3.93
CA SER A 143 -12.04 -1.24 4.91
C SER A 143 -11.58 -1.94 6.17
N SER A 144 -10.29 -1.88 6.42
CA SER A 144 -9.72 -2.30 7.69
C SER A 144 -10.16 -1.31 8.74
N THR A 145 -11.41 -1.39 9.14
CA THR A 145 -11.81 -0.95 10.46
C THR A 145 -11.09 -1.91 11.41
N ALA A 146 -9.83 -1.60 11.68
CA ALA A 146 -9.09 -2.25 12.71
C ALA A 146 -9.83 -1.98 14.02
N GLN A 147 -10.64 -2.92 14.47
CA GLN A 147 -11.12 -2.92 15.84
C GLN A 147 -9.91 -3.28 16.70
N TRP A 148 -9.41 -2.28 17.36
CA TRP A 148 -8.38 -2.39 18.37
C TRP A 148 -9.05 -2.86 19.67
N THR A 149 -8.97 -4.16 19.96
CA THR A 149 -9.23 -4.71 21.30
C THR A 149 -7.91 -4.93 22.02
#